data_e5899aa3cdbde705facae441eb07a7f1
#
_entry.id   e5899aa3cdbde705facae441eb07a7f1
#
_cell.length_a   1.000
_cell.length_b   1.000
_cell.length_c   1.000
_cell.angle_alpha   90.00
_cell.angle_beta   90.00
_cell.angle_gamma   90.00
#
_symmetry.space_group_name_H-M   'P 1'
#
loop_
_entity.id
_entity.type
_entity.pdbx_description
1 polymer ?
#
loop_
_entity_poly.entity_id
_entity_poly.type
_entity_poly.pdbx_seq_one_letter_code
_entity_poly.pdbx_strand_id
1 'polypeptide(L)'
;MREDTVRSAALIREARLRAGLSQQELAAKSGKDRTVIARWEQGVVAPGIDSLVDLLRSCGYDIPLELVPYDSGPDERIREIQMLSPERRVDRLLERRRGEGS
;
A
#
# COMPACT_ATOMS: atom_id res chain seq x y z
N MET A 1 3.89 -7.96 17.32
CA MET A 1 3.13 -7.41 16.19
C MET A 1 4.00 -7.45 14.94
N ARG A 2 3.46 -7.94 13.84
CA ARG A 2 4.22 -8.04 12.60
C ARG A 2 4.35 -6.66 11.95
N GLU A 3 5.47 -6.44 11.27
CA GLU A 3 5.73 -5.19 10.58
C GLU A 3 4.64 -4.86 9.56
N ASP A 4 4.14 -5.88 8.83
CA ASP A 4 3.10 -5.68 7.82
C ASP A 4 1.78 -5.19 8.41
N THR A 5 1.39 -5.69 9.59
CA THR A 5 0.17 -5.24 10.27
C THR A 5 0.32 -3.81 10.74
N VAL A 6 1.52 -3.41 11.16
CA VAL A 6 1.79 -2.03 11.57
C VAL A 6 1.69 -1.07 10.39
N ARG A 7 2.23 -1.45 9.24
CA ARG A 7 2.19 -0.61 8.03
C ARG A 7 0.76 -0.36 7.56
N SER A 8 -0.03 -1.43 7.44
CA SER A 8 -1.41 -1.27 6.99
C SER A 8 -2.23 -0.49 8.00
N ALA A 9 -2.01 -0.71 9.30
CA ALA A 9 -2.69 0.03 10.36
C ALA A 9 -2.42 1.52 10.24
N ALA A 10 -1.16 1.89 10.05
CA ALA A 10 -0.76 3.30 9.93
C ALA A 10 -1.37 3.95 8.68
N LEU A 11 -1.36 3.25 7.55
CA LEU A 11 -1.90 3.78 6.31
C LEU A 11 -3.40 4.02 6.39
N ILE A 12 -4.14 3.07 6.96
CA ILE A 12 -5.58 3.20 7.10
C ILE A 12 -5.93 4.39 8.00
N ARG A 13 -5.26 4.47 9.13
CA ARG A 13 -5.51 5.55 10.08
C ARG A 13 -5.17 6.91 9.48
N GLU A 14 -4.02 7.00 8.82
CA GLU A 14 -3.59 8.25 8.20
C GLU A 14 -4.58 8.71 7.13
N ALA A 15 -4.98 7.81 6.24
CA ALA A 15 -5.92 8.15 5.18
C ALA A 15 -7.27 8.58 5.76
N ARG A 16 -7.74 7.86 6.77
CA ARG A 16 -9.01 8.19 7.42
C ARG A 16 -8.97 9.57 8.07
N LEU A 17 -7.92 9.87 8.81
CA LEU A 17 -7.77 11.15 9.49
C LEU A 17 -7.62 12.30 8.50
N ARG A 18 -6.88 12.10 7.42
CA ARG A 18 -6.75 13.11 6.37
C ARG A 18 -8.07 13.38 5.68
N ALA A 19 -8.92 12.36 5.54
CA ALA A 19 -10.24 12.52 4.95
C ALA A 19 -11.25 13.12 5.94
N GLY A 20 -10.89 13.27 7.20
CA GLY A 20 -11.78 13.80 8.23
C GLY A 20 -12.89 12.84 8.62
N LEU A 21 -12.68 11.54 8.47
CA LEU A 21 -13.71 10.54 8.74
C LEU A 21 -13.48 9.86 10.08
N SER A 22 -14.59 9.55 10.78
CA SER A 22 -14.56 8.63 11.90
C SER A 22 -14.48 7.20 11.39
N GLN A 23 -14.18 6.25 12.28
CA GLN A 23 -14.19 4.83 11.90
C GLN A 23 -15.58 4.40 11.40
N GLN A 24 -16.61 4.90 12.04
CA GLN A 24 -17.98 4.58 11.64
C GLN A 24 -18.35 5.16 10.29
N GLU A 25 -17.93 6.39 10.03
CA GLU A 25 -18.13 7.03 8.73
C GLU A 25 -17.40 6.29 7.62
N LEU A 26 -16.16 5.88 7.89
CA LEU A 26 -15.40 5.09 6.92
C LEU A 26 -16.06 3.73 6.69
N ALA A 27 -16.56 3.10 7.74
CA ALA A 27 -17.28 1.84 7.63
C ALA A 27 -18.48 1.97 6.69
N ALA A 28 -19.27 3.01 6.91
CA ALA A 28 -20.44 3.26 6.07
C ALA A 28 -20.04 3.52 4.61
N LYS A 29 -19.00 4.28 4.41
CA LYS A 29 -18.56 4.67 3.07
C LYS A 29 -17.92 3.51 2.30
N SER A 30 -17.18 2.65 2.98
CA SER A 30 -16.45 1.54 2.35
C SER A 30 -17.25 0.24 2.28
N GLY A 31 -18.36 0.15 3.00
CA GLY A 31 -19.11 -1.09 3.14
C GLY A 31 -18.46 -2.12 4.05
N LYS A 32 -17.42 -1.72 4.79
CA LYS A 32 -16.74 -2.60 5.74
C LYS A 32 -17.36 -2.42 7.13
N ASP A 33 -17.17 -3.43 7.97
CA ASP A 33 -17.62 -3.37 9.35
C ASP A 33 -16.69 -2.48 10.18
N ARG A 34 -17.26 -1.59 11.00
CA ARG A 34 -16.47 -0.71 11.87
C ARG A 34 -15.53 -1.51 12.78
N THR A 35 -16.01 -2.63 13.32
CA THR A 35 -15.19 -3.48 14.18
C THR A 35 -13.96 -4.00 13.45
N VAL A 36 -14.13 -4.38 12.20
CA VAL A 36 -13.02 -4.86 11.36
C VAL A 36 -12.02 -3.72 11.12
N ILE A 37 -12.49 -2.53 10.78
CA ILE A 37 -11.63 -1.37 10.58
C ILE A 37 -10.83 -1.05 11.85
N ALA A 38 -11.50 -1.08 13.01
CA ALA A 38 -10.85 -0.83 14.29
C ALA A 38 -9.73 -1.83 14.55
N ARG A 39 -9.96 -3.11 14.26
CA ARG A 39 -8.94 -4.15 14.44
C ARG A 39 -7.75 -3.95 13.50
N TRP A 40 -8.01 -3.55 12.26
CA TRP A 40 -6.96 -3.24 11.31
C TRP A 40 -6.11 -2.05 11.76
N GLU A 41 -6.77 -0.99 12.27
CA GLU A 41 -6.04 0.20 12.77
C GLU A 41 -5.26 -0.09 14.04
N GLN A 42 -5.68 -1.06 14.85
CA GLN A 42 -4.96 -1.49 16.04
C GLN A 42 -3.76 -2.38 15.70
N GLY A 43 -3.68 -2.87 14.46
CA GLY A 43 -2.61 -3.76 14.06
C GLY A 43 -2.77 -5.18 14.56
N VAL A 44 -3.97 -5.57 15.03
CA VAL A 44 -4.24 -6.92 15.50
C VAL A 44 -4.21 -7.90 14.33
N VAL A 45 -4.83 -7.53 13.23
CA VAL A 45 -4.81 -8.28 11.98
C VAL A 45 -4.59 -7.30 10.83
N ALA A 46 -4.04 -7.78 9.73
CA ALA A 46 -3.84 -6.97 8.53
C ALA A 46 -4.93 -7.29 7.51
N PRO A 47 -5.44 -6.28 6.77
CA PRO A 47 -6.33 -6.54 5.66
C PRO A 47 -5.57 -7.18 4.50
N GLY A 48 -6.26 -7.89 3.65
CA GLY A 48 -5.70 -8.28 2.36
C GLY A 48 -5.46 -7.04 1.50
N ILE A 49 -4.63 -7.19 0.47
CA ILE A 49 -4.28 -6.07 -0.41
C ILE A 49 -5.51 -5.41 -1.03
N ASP A 50 -6.41 -6.22 -1.55
CA ASP A 50 -7.61 -5.67 -2.21
C ASP A 50 -8.49 -4.90 -1.24
N SER A 51 -8.66 -5.42 -0.03
CA SER A 51 -9.43 -4.73 1.01
C SER A 51 -8.78 -3.43 1.42
N LEU A 52 -7.44 -3.43 1.53
CA LEU A 52 -6.68 -2.23 1.88
C LEU A 52 -6.85 -1.15 0.81
N VAL A 53 -6.68 -1.52 -0.45
CA VAL A 53 -6.84 -0.58 -1.56
C VAL A 53 -8.25 0.00 -1.58
N ASP A 54 -9.27 -0.83 -1.45
CA ASP A 54 -10.66 -0.38 -1.44
C ASP A 54 -10.93 0.60 -0.31
N LEU A 55 -10.40 0.30 0.87
CA LEU A 55 -10.58 1.14 2.04
C LEU A 55 -9.92 2.50 1.85
N LEU A 56 -8.69 2.52 1.33
CA LEU A 56 -7.98 3.77 1.07
C LEU A 56 -8.66 4.60 -0.01
N ARG A 57 -9.20 3.97 -1.05
CA ARG A 57 -9.96 4.66 -2.09
C ARG A 57 -11.21 5.30 -1.53
N SER A 58 -11.83 4.68 -0.53
CA SER A 58 -12.97 5.27 0.17
C SER A 58 -12.58 6.55 0.90
N CYS A 59 -11.32 6.69 1.27
CA CYS A 59 -10.80 7.91 1.89
C CYS A 59 -10.30 8.93 0.85
N GLY A 60 -10.30 8.58 -0.44
CA GLY A 60 -9.81 9.44 -1.50
C GLY A 60 -8.33 9.25 -1.81
N TYR A 61 -7.74 8.13 -1.38
CA TYR A 61 -6.33 7.83 -1.60
C TYR A 61 -6.16 6.51 -2.33
N ASP A 62 -5.01 6.31 -2.91
CA ASP A 62 -4.67 5.06 -3.59
C ASP A 62 -3.24 4.67 -3.24
N ILE A 63 -2.90 3.41 -3.47
CA ILE A 63 -1.54 2.91 -3.30
C ILE A 63 -1.05 2.44 -4.66
N PRO A 64 0.09 2.93 -5.14
CA PRO A 64 0.68 2.35 -6.34
C PRO A 64 1.21 0.96 -6.01
N LEU A 65 0.61 -0.06 -6.60
CA LEU A 65 1.03 -1.45 -6.39
C LEU A 65 1.92 -1.87 -7.55
N GLU A 66 3.21 -1.74 -7.36
CA GLU A 66 4.20 -2.07 -8.37
C GLU A 66 5.26 -2.99 -7.78
N LEU A 67 5.75 -3.90 -8.61
CA LEU A 67 6.90 -4.72 -8.23
C LEU A 67 8.16 -3.88 -8.37
N VAL A 68 8.86 -3.73 -7.26
CA VAL A 68 10.15 -3.04 -7.23
C VAL A 68 11.19 -4.00 -6.67
N PRO A 69 12.47 -3.83 -7.02
CA PRO A 69 13.51 -4.68 -6.45
C PRO A 69 13.52 -4.59 -4.94
N TYR A 70 13.63 -5.74 -4.30
CA TYR A 70 13.68 -5.81 -2.84
C TYR A 70 15.10 -5.51 -2.36
N ASP A 71 15.23 -4.51 -1.49
CA ASP A 71 16.51 -4.13 -0.93
C ASP A 71 16.74 -4.92 0.37
N SER A 72 17.39 -6.08 0.24
CA SER A 72 17.70 -6.94 1.38
C SER A 72 19.11 -6.75 1.92
N GLY A 73 19.86 -5.78 1.38
CA GLY A 73 21.24 -5.51 1.78
C GLY A 73 22.07 -5.04 0.60
N PRO A 74 23.39 -4.91 0.78
CA PRO A 74 24.28 -4.46 -0.31
C PRO A 74 24.40 -5.53 -1.38
N ASP A 75 23.69 -5.34 -2.47
CA ASP A 75 23.68 -6.20 -3.64
C ASP A 75 24.00 -5.33 -4.85
N GLU A 76 24.84 -5.83 -5.74
CA GLU A 76 25.26 -5.08 -6.93
C GLU A 76 24.07 -4.70 -7.81
N ARG A 77 23.09 -5.59 -7.95
CA ARG A 77 21.90 -5.31 -8.75
C ARG A 77 21.09 -4.15 -8.16
N ILE A 78 21.01 -4.10 -6.84
CA ILE A 78 20.30 -3.01 -6.15
C ILE A 78 21.08 -1.72 -6.34
N ARG A 79 22.43 -1.78 -6.26
CA ARG A 79 23.26 -0.60 -6.49
C ARG A 79 23.08 -0.07 -7.90
N GLU A 80 23.05 -0.95 -8.90
CA GLU A 80 22.80 -0.54 -10.27
C GLU A 80 21.48 0.17 -10.42
N ILE A 81 20.42 -0.37 -9.82
CA ILE A 81 19.10 0.23 -9.87
C ILE A 81 19.08 1.58 -9.17
N GLN A 82 19.74 1.68 -8.02
CA GLN A 82 19.83 2.92 -7.27
C GLN A 82 20.62 4.01 -8.02
N MET A 83 21.56 3.61 -8.85
CA MET A 83 22.34 4.54 -9.66
C MET A 83 21.57 5.06 -10.86
N LEU A 84 20.48 4.41 -11.24
CA LEU A 84 19.62 4.88 -12.32
C LEU A 84 18.76 6.05 -11.83
N SER A 85 18.45 6.97 -12.73
CA SER A 85 17.48 8.01 -12.40
C SER A 85 16.11 7.39 -12.12
N PRO A 86 15.25 8.04 -11.34
CA PRO A 86 13.91 7.52 -11.09
C PRO A 86 13.14 7.24 -12.38
N GLU A 87 13.31 8.07 -13.39
CA GLU A 87 12.66 7.89 -14.69
C GLU A 87 13.09 6.61 -15.37
N ARG A 88 14.39 6.32 -15.37
CA ARG A 88 14.90 5.09 -15.95
C ARG A 88 14.44 3.85 -15.21
N ARG A 89 14.31 3.94 -13.88
CA ARG A 89 13.79 2.82 -13.09
C ARG A 89 12.35 2.51 -13.46
N VAL A 90 11.54 3.54 -13.64
CA VAL A 90 10.14 3.39 -14.04
C VAL A 90 10.06 2.80 -15.45
N ASP A 91 10.85 3.29 -16.37
CA ASP A 91 10.88 2.80 -17.74
C ASP A 91 11.21 1.31 -17.79
N ARG A 92 12.19 0.86 -17.00
CA ARG A 92 12.53 -0.56 -16.92
C ARG A 92 11.36 -1.41 -16.46
N LEU A 93 10.64 -0.94 -15.46
CA LEU A 93 9.49 -1.65 -14.93
C LEU A 93 8.38 -1.73 -15.96
N LEU A 94 8.15 -0.64 -16.68
CA LEU A 94 7.14 -0.60 -17.73
C LEU A 94 7.48 -1.51 -18.91
N GLU A 95 8.74 -1.56 -19.32
CA GLU A 95 9.20 -2.45 -20.36
C GLU A 95 8.97 -3.91 -19.99
N ARG A 96 9.27 -4.25 -18.74
CA ARG A 96 9.04 -5.61 -18.23
C ARG A 96 7.56 -5.96 -18.27
N ARG A 97 6.69 -5.04 -17.90
CA ARG A 97 5.25 -5.25 -17.96
C ARG A 97 4.75 -5.47 -19.38
N ARG A 98 5.27 -4.70 -20.33
CA ARG A 98 4.90 -4.87 -21.74
C ARG A 98 5.30 -6.24 -22.26
N GLY A 99 6.47 -6.73 -21.85
CA GLY A 99 6.92 -8.05 -22.22
C GLY A 99 6.02 -9.15 -21.65
N GLU A 100 5.54 -9.00 -20.43
CA GLU A 100 4.66 -9.94 -19.78
C GLU A 100 3.23 -9.86 -20.31
N GLY A 101 2.82 -8.68 -20.73
CA GLY A 101 1.46 -8.45 -21.20
C GLY A 101 1.20 -8.83 -22.63
N SER A 102 2.22 -9.22 -23.35
CA SER A 102 2.10 -9.59 -24.76
C SER A 102 1.65 -11.04 -25.00
#